data_c37f04514cc2b576b6f72589a637cb2a
#
_entry.id   c37f04514cc2b576b6f72589a637cb2a
#
_cell.length_a   1.000
_cell.length_b   1.000
_cell.length_c   1.000
_cell.angle_alpha   90.00
_cell.angle_beta   90.00
_cell.angle_gamma   90.00
#
_symmetry.space_group_name_H-M   'P 1'
#
loop_
_entity.id
_entity.type
_entity.pdbx_description
1 polymer ?
#
loop_
_entity_poly.entity_id
_entity_poly.type
_entity_poly.pdbx_seq_one_letter_code
_entity_poly.pdbx_strand_id
1 'polypeptide(L)'
;MRFLNLFLKLFLIIGVSIWLAACGDDSEGGTGRLSVSIADAPIHDAQSVTVNFIGVEVKAADGPALLFNFCKDPGNPNVDPLVVQDTECTDSNPHVETIDLLQQTGGASALLLDGVDVPAGQVNWVRLVMADDAGEIVLSTGTFPLTVPSDSQTGLKLNREFEVPVDGEAQVFIDFDVRKSIVEVHDSVPPSYKLKPTLRMVEDFGAIAGEVDANLMAPMCLGGSIYVFSGVGATPDDIDRDQGDPVSSTLVIADAGSSTGFSYHADFLEPGDYTVAFVCASGVSQVGGTTFDEPADEPDQDDQLSFTVAADTATVVDDQVEKIDF
;
A
#
# COMPACT_ATOMS: atom_id res chain seq x y z
N MET A 1 24.71 -59.58 -74.41
CA MET A 1 25.04 -58.59 -75.48
C MET A 1 24.84 -57.25 -74.89
N ARG A 2 25.90 -56.57 -74.62
CA ARG A 2 26.34 -55.37 -75.35
C ARG A 2 25.31 -54.28 -75.34
N PHE A 3 25.48 -53.15 -74.85
CA PHE A 3 26.39 -52.02 -74.86
C PHE A 3 25.59 -50.89 -74.21
N LEU A 4 25.97 -49.96 -73.60
CA LEU A 4 27.07 -49.01 -73.66
C LEU A 4 26.67 -47.71 -72.99
N ASN A 5 27.46 -47.33 -72.09
CA ASN A 5 27.72 -45.93 -71.66
C ASN A 5 27.01 -44.81 -72.41
N LEU A 6 26.55 -43.91 -71.68
CA LEU A 6 26.77 -42.48 -71.95
C LEU A 6 26.75 -41.66 -70.69
N PHE A 7 27.87 -41.04 -70.41
CA PHE A 7 28.10 -40.01 -69.43
C PHE A 7 27.20 -38.83 -69.69
N LEU A 8 26.45 -38.42 -68.67
CA LEU A 8 26.03 -37.04 -68.64
C LEU A 8 26.38 -36.50 -67.20
N LYS A 9 27.46 -35.78 -67.17
CA LYS A 9 27.84 -34.98 -66.00
C LYS A 9 26.83 -33.86 -65.89
N LEU A 10 25.91 -33.97 -64.94
CA LEU A 10 25.13 -32.84 -64.52
C LEU A 10 25.75 -32.22 -63.28
N PHE A 11 26.34 -31.04 -63.44
CA PHE A 11 26.82 -30.20 -62.38
C PHE A 11 25.67 -29.84 -61.48
N LEU A 12 25.61 -30.47 -60.30
CA LEU A 12 24.71 -30.02 -59.23
C LEU A 12 25.39 -28.84 -58.51
N ILE A 13 25.04 -27.63 -58.89
CA ILE A 13 25.36 -26.42 -58.15
C ILE A 13 24.52 -26.44 -56.88
N ILE A 14 25.13 -26.87 -55.79
CA ILE A 14 24.55 -26.69 -54.44
C ILE A 14 24.65 -25.23 -54.09
N GLY A 15 23.60 -24.52 -54.36
CA GLY A 15 23.40 -23.18 -53.84
C GLY A 15 23.23 -23.27 -52.33
N VAL A 16 24.31 -23.04 -51.59
CA VAL A 16 24.22 -22.76 -50.15
C VAL A 16 23.57 -21.40 -49.98
N SER A 17 22.27 -21.42 -49.82
CA SER A 17 21.53 -20.28 -49.34
C SER A 17 21.91 -20.06 -47.88
N ILE A 18 22.86 -19.16 -47.63
CA ILE A 18 23.15 -18.64 -46.32
C ILE A 18 21.90 -17.80 -45.93
N TRP A 19 21.04 -18.40 -45.17
CA TRP A 19 20.08 -17.65 -44.41
C TRP A 19 20.87 -16.87 -43.34
N LEU A 20 21.20 -15.63 -43.62
CA LEU A 20 21.50 -14.66 -42.59
C LEU A 20 20.21 -14.53 -41.77
N ALA A 21 20.15 -15.30 -40.70
CA ALA A 21 19.27 -14.94 -39.61
C ALA A 21 19.80 -13.59 -39.11
N ALA A 22 19.20 -12.52 -39.59
CA ALA A 22 19.24 -11.26 -38.88
C ALA A 22 18.62 -11.56 -37.51
N CYS A 23 19.45 -11.79 -36.51
CA CYS A 23 19.08 -11.50 -35.15
C CYS A 23 18.85 -9.99 -35.14
N GLY A 24 17.63 -9.59 -35.41
CA GLY A 24 17.14 -8.30 -34.95
C GLY A 24 17.23 -8.42 -33.44
N ASP A 25 18.06 -7.57 -32.88
CA ASP A 25 18.06 -7.27 -31.46
C ASP A 25 16.83 -6.36 -31.22
N ASP A 26 15.66 -6.97 -31.45
CA ASP A 26 14.37 -6.40 -31.04
C ASP A 26 14.20 -6.84 -29.57
N SER A 27 14.90 -6.15 -28.70
CA SER A 27 14.45 -6.01 -27.32
C SER A 27 13.22 -5.09 -27.28
N GLU A 28 12.18 -5.45 -28.02
CA GLU A 28 10.84 -5.05 -27.65
C GLU A 28 10.50 -5.83 -26.38
N GLY A 29 10.89 -5.28 -25.24
CA GLY A 29 10.38 -5.73 -23.98
C GLY A 29 8.85 -5.72 -24.11
N GLY A 30 8.21 -6.90 -23.90
CA GLY A 30 6.76 -7.00 -23.97
C GLY A 30 6.10 -5.97 -23.05
N THR A 31 4.83 -5.77 -23.20
CA THR A 31 4.01 -5.01 -22.25
C THR A 31 3.30 -5.96 -21.29
N GLY A 32 3.03 -5.50 -20.08
CA GLY A 32 2.14 -6.13 -19.13
C GLY A 32 1.22 -5.08 -18.55
N ARG A 33 0.34 -5.48 -17.65
CA ARG A 33 -0.60 -4.58 -16.99
C ARG A 33 -0.23 -4.42 -15.53
N LEU A 34 -0.48 -3.22 -15.00
CA LEU A 34 -0.25 -2.87 -13.60
C LEU A 34 -1.52 -2.29 -12.99
N SER A 35 -1.95 -2.89 -11.88
CA SER A 35 -2.97 -2.31 -11.00
C SER A 35 -2.31 -1.85 -9.70
N VAL A 36 -2.70 -0.66 -9.23
CA VAL A 36 -2.20 -0.09 -7.97
C VAL A 36 -3.38 0.31 -7.11
N SER A 37 -3.44 -0.19 -5.90
CA SER A 37 -4.46 0.15 -4.92
C SER A 37 -3.83 0.77 -3.67
N ILE A 38 -4.61 1.58 -2.93
CA ILE A 38 -4.21 2.13 -1.63
C ILE A 38 -5.18 1.62 -0.56
N ALA A 39 -4.61 1.23 0.57
CA ALA A 39 -5.31 0.79 1.77
C ALA A 39 -4.73 1.50 3.00
N ASP A 40 -5.35 1.31 4.16
CA ASP A 40 -4.92 1.98 5.39
C ASP A 40 -5.09 1.11 6.63
N ALA A 41 -4.30 1.44 7.64
CA ALA A 41 -4.49 1.01 9.01
C ALA A 41 -5.27 2.11 9.79
N PRO A 42 -6.43 1.78 10.38
CA PRO A 42 -7.30 2.77 11.00
C PRO A 42 -6.69 3.38 12.26
N ILE A 43 -7.08 4.63 12.54
CA ILE A 43 -6.73 5.34 13.77
C ILE A 43 -7.97 5.64 14.62
N HIS A 44 -7.76 5.76 15.94
CA HIS A 44 -8.77 6.29 16.85
C HIS A 44 -8.92 7.82 16.68
N ASP A 45 -10.05 8.36 17.08
CA ASP A 45 -10.36 9.79 17.22
C ASP A 45 -10.45 10.64 15.94
N ALA A 46 -10.05 10.12 14.77
CA ALA A 46 -10.37 10.75 13.51
C ALA A 46 -11.70 10.22 12.94
N GLN A 47 -12.50 11.10 12.40
CA GLN A 47 -13.74 10.77 11.70
C GLN A 47 -13.49 10.55 10.21
N SER A 48 -12.47 11.20 9.68
CA SER A 48 -12.03 11.10 8.29
C SER A 48 -10.59 11.59 8.18
N VAL A 49 -9.80 10.94 7.34
CA VAL A 49 -8.47 11.38 6.90
C VAL A 49 -8.43 11.31 5.38
N THR A 50 -8.60 12.46 4.74
CA THR A 50 -8.56 12.50 3.28
C THR A 50 -7.17 12.87 2.78
N VAL A 51 -6.74 12.20 1.70
CA VAL A 51 -5.51 12.50 0.99
C VAL A 51 -5.81 12.72 -0.49
N ASN A 52 -5.23 13.75 -1.07
CA ASN A 52 -5.50 14.20 -2.43
C ASN A 52 -4.36 13.84 -3.37
N PHE A 53 -4.67 13.05 -4.39
CA PHE A 53 -3.73 12.62 -5.43
C PHE A 53 -4.13 13.15 -6.80
N ILE A 54 -3.15 13.34 -7.69
CA ILE A 54 -3.35 13.76 -9.08
C ILE A 54 -2.82 12.74 -10.09
N GLY A 55 -2.17 11.68 -9.62
CA GLY A 55 -1.65 10.64 -10.49
C GLY A 55 -0.72 9.66 -9.80
N VAL A 56 -0.26 8.70 -10.57
CA VAL A 56 0.75 7.72 -10.16
C VAL A 56 1.88 7.71 -11.18
N GLU A 57 3.11 7.76 -10.71
CA GLU A 57 4.30 7.63 -11.55
C GLU A 57 4.97 6.29 -11.31
N VAL A 58 5.27 5.58 -12.39
CA VAL A 58 5.84 4.23 -12.37
C VAL A 58 7.19 4.24 -13.09
N LYS A 59 8.22 3.67 -12.49
CA LYS A 59 9.56 3.59 -13.08
C LYS A 59 9.96 2.14 -13.30
N ALA A 60 9.80 1.68 -14.54
CA ALA A 60 10.41 0.43 -14.99
C ALA A 60 11.95 0.54 -14.94
N ALA A 61 12.64 -0.61 -14.87
CA ALA A 61 14.09 -0.65 -14.88
C ALA A 61 14.66 0.03 -16.12
N ASP A 62 14.06 -0.22 -17.26
CA ASP A 62 14.42 0.37 -18.54
C ASP A 62 13.47 1.52 -18.91
N GLY A 63 13.99 2.52 -19.62
CA GLY A 63 13.21 3.64 -20.13
C GLY A 63 12.96 4.77 -19.12
N PRO A 64 12.16 5.78 -19.48
CA PRO A 64 11.74 6.86 -18.57
C PRO A 64 10.71 6.40 -17.56
N ALA A 65 10.48 7.19 -16.52
CA ALA A 65 9.31 7.02 -15.69
C ALA A 65 8.03 7.38 -16.47
N LEU A 66 6.97 6.61 -16.25
CA LEU A 66 5.66 6.80 -16.84
C LEU A 66 4.75 7.48 -15.82
N LEU A 67 4.15 8.59 -16.19
CA LEU A 67 3.21 9.31 -15.35
C LEU A 67 1.79 9.06 -15.84
N PHE A 68 0.96 8.50 -14.98
CA PHE A 68 -0.46 8.29 -15.17
C PHE A 68 -1.22 9.35 -14.37
N ASN A 69 -1.67 10.40 -15.07
CA ASN A 69 -2.48 11.43 -14.43
C ASN A 69 -3.93 10.98 -14.30
N PHE A 70 -4.58 11.37 -13.23
CA PHE A 70 -6.02 11.19 -13.08
C PHE A 70 -6.75 12.22 -13.93
N CYS A 71 -7.68 11.73 -14.75
CA CYS A 71 -8.44 12.56 -15.68
C CYS A 71 -9.91 12.22 -15.58
N LYS A 72 -10.77 13.24 -15.68
CA LYS A 72 -12.20 13.01 -15.85
C LYS A 72 -12.46 12.56 -17.28
N ASP A 73 -13.19 11.46 -17.44
CA ASP A 73 -13.76 11.13 -18.74
C ASP A 73 -14.78 12.22 -19.15
N PRO A 74 -14.51 13.03 -20.18
CA PRO A 74 -15.43 14.06 -20.62
C PRO A 74 -16.74 13.50 -21.16
N GLY A 75 -16.80 12.20 -21.46
CA GLY A 75 -17.97 11.52 -22.03
C GLY A 75 -18.95 10.97 -20.98
N ASN A 76 -18.53 10.76 -19.73
CA ASN A 76 -19.37 10.21 -18.69
C ASN A 76 -19.08 10.79 -17.29
N PRO A 77 -19.73 11.89 -16.91
CA PRO A 77 -19.52 12.52 -15.60
C PRO A 77 -20.00 11.69 -14.41
N ASN A 78 -20.60 10.52 -14.64
CA ASN A 78 -21.13 9.64 -13.60
C ASN A 78 -20.35 8.31 -13.48
N VAL A 79 -19.32 8.09 -14.28
CA VAL A 79 -18.36 7.01 -14.04
C VAL A 79 -17.40 7.55 -13.02
N ASP A 80 -17.24 6.80 -11.96
CA ASP A 80 -16.15 6.96 -11.00
C ASP A 80 -14.87 7.24 -11.77
N PRO A 81 -14.14 8.33 -11.49
CA PRO A 81 -13.03 8.80 -12.32
C PRO A 81 -11.80 7.91 -12.27
N LEU A 82 -12.00 6.63 -12.03
CA LEU A 82 -10.93 5.65 -12.05
C LEU A 82 -10.27 5.64 -13.41
N VAL A 83 -9.21 6.39 -13.42
CA VAL A 83 -8.05 6.17 -14.26
C VAL A 83 -8.35 6.02 -15.72
N VAL A 84 -8.65 7.10 -16.36
CA VAL A 84 -8.34 7.16 -17.77
C VAL A 84 -6.84 7.39 -17.88
N GLN A 85 -6.13 6.32 -18.19
CA GLN A 85 -4.81 6.40 -18.72
C GLN A 85 -4.86 7.11 -20.05
N ASP A 86 -4.74 8.38 -20.03
CA ASP A 86 -4.51 9.05 -21.27
C ASP A 86 -3.25 9.88 -21.13
N THR A 87 -2.25 9.49 -21.93
CA THR A 87 -1.16 10.38 -22.31
C THR A 87 -1.69 11.65 -22.96
N GLU A 88 -3.00 11.72 -23.22
CA GLU A 88 -3.73 12.85 -23.75
C GLU A 88 -4.47 13.69 -22.69
N CYS A 89 -4.29 13.42 -21.38
CA CYS A 89 -4.61 14.38 -20.36
C CYS A 89 -3.75 15.63 -20.53
N THR A 90 -4.04 16.38 -21.54
CA THR A 90 -3.36 17.65 -21.86
C THR A 90 -3.79 18.79 -20.95
N ASP A 91 -4.64 18.53 -19.96
CA ASP A 91 -5.13 19.54 -19.08
C ASP A 91 -4.06 19.96 -18.08
N SER A 92 -3.78 21.25 -18.11
CA SER A 92 -3.00 21.96 -17.09
C SER A 92 -3.65 21.91 -15.69
N ASN A 93 -4.72 21.14 -15.53
CA ASN A 93 -5.46 20.96 -14.29
C ASN A 93 -5.92 19.49 -14.16
N PRO A 94 -5.07 18.60 -13.65
CA PRO A 94 -5.41 17.19 -13.44
C PRO A 94 -6.62 17.08 -12.52
N HIS A 95 -7.38 15.99 -12.66
CA HIS A 95 -8.41 15.65 -11.68
C HIS A 95 -7.75 15.30 -10.35
N VAL A 96 -8.27 15.86 -9.28
CA VAL A 96 -7.85 15.50 -7.92
C VAL A 96 -8.74 14.36 -7.45
N GLU A 97 -8.12 13.22 -7.19
CA GLU A 97 -8.74 12.09 -6.51
C GLU A 97 -8.57 12.25 -5.01
N THR A 98 -9.69 12.33 -4.31
CA THR A 98 -9.71 12.47 -2.84
C THR A 98 -10.09 11.12 -2.23
N ILE A 99 -9.18 10.53 -1.49
CA ILE A 99 -9.37 9.24 -0.82
C ILE A 99 -9.47 9.46 0.67
N ASP A 100 -10.57 9.01 1.27
CA ASP A 100 -10.68 8.89 2.72
C ASP A 100 -10.04 7.56 3.15
N LEU A 101 -8.86 7.65 3.73
CA LEU A 101 -8.07 6.49 4.12
C LEU A 101 -8.80 5.64 5.17
N LEU A 102 -9.56 6.25 6.07
CA LEU A 102 -10.31 5.50 7.09
C LEU A 102 -11.44 4.63 6.51
N GLN A 103 -11.81 4.84 5.24
CA GLN A 103 -12.75 3.97 4.53
C GLN A 103 -12.04 2.79 3.82
N GLN A 104 -10.71 2.78 3.81
CA GLN A 104 -9.88 1.77 3.13
C GLN A 104 -9.24 0.80 4.12
N THR A 105 -10.02 0.34 5.08
CA THR A 105 -9.59 -0.53 6.20
C THR A 105 -10.33 -1.86 6.16
N GLY A 106 -9.83 -2.87 6.86
CA GLY A 106 -10.48 -4.19 6.95
C GLY A 106 -10.57 -4.90 5.60
N GLY A 107 -9.50 -4.89 4.81
CA GLY A 107 -9.42 -5.48 3.47
C GLY A 107 -9.99 -4.60 2.35
N ALA A 108 -10.60 -3.44 2.67
CA ALA A 108 -10.99 -2.48 1.66
C ALA A 108 -9.77 -1.73 1.10
N SER A 109 -9.81 -1.40 -0.18
CA SER A 109 -8.79 -0.58 -0.83
C SER A 109 -9.41 0.30 -1.91
N ALA A 110 -8.81 1.45 -2.15
CA ALA A 110 -9.15 2.31 -3.28
C ALA A 110 -8.19 2.04 -4.44
N LEU A 111 -8.75 1.78 -5.61
CA LEU A 111 -7.98 1.52 -6.82
C LEU A 111 -7.48 2.86 -7.39
N LEU A 112 -6.17 2.96 -7.64
CA LEU A 112 -5.52 4.13 -8.23
C LEU A 112 -5.17 3.92 -9.70
N LEU A 113 -4.72 2.71 -10.06
CA LEU A 113 -4.49 2.29 -11.44
C LEU A 113 -5.20 0.96 -11.67
N ASP A 114 -5.90 0.84 -12.79
CA ASP A 114 -6.67 -0.35 -13.17
C ASP A 114 -6.12 -0.96 -14.47
N GLY A 115 -5.22 -1.92 -14.33
CA GLY A 115 -4.67 -2.68 -15.46
C GLY A 115 -4.00 -1.81 -16.52
N VAL A 116 -3.21 -0.82 -16.11
CA VAL A 116 -2.52 0.10 -17.01
C VAL A 116 -1.39 -0.61 -17.76
N ASP A 117 -1.22 -0.31 -19.05
CA ASP A 117 -0.12 -0.85 -19.84
C ASP A 117 1.21 -0.23 -19.42
N VAL A 118 2.14 -1.08 -19.00
CA VAL A 118 3.51 -0.71 -18.66
C VAL A 118 4.50 -1.66 -19.36
N PRO A 119 5.77 -1.26 -19.54
CA PRO A 119 6.79 -2.20 -19.98
C PRO A 119 6.85 -3.41 -19.03
N ALA A 120 6.81 -4.62 -19.59
CA ALA A 120 7.00 -5.84 -18.82
C ALA A 120 8.46 -5.92 -18.31
N GLY A 121 8.63 -6.61 -17.18
CA GLY A 121 9.90 -6.73 -16.48
C GLY A 121 9.91 -5.98 -15.16
N GLN A 122 11.09 -5.70 -14.65
CA GLN A 122 11.27 -5.11 -13.33
C GLN A 122 10.81 -3.65 -13.28
N VAL A 123 9.99 -3.34 -12.28
CA VAL A 123 9.66 -1.97 -11.85
C VAL A 123 10.49 -1.65 -10.62
N ASN A 124 11.16 -0.49 -10.62
CA ASN A 124 12.07 -0.11 -9.54
C ASN A 124 11.37 0.67 -8.43
N TRP A 125 10.35 1.43 -8.78
CA TRP A 125 9.58 2.22 -7.81
C TRP A 125 8.25 2.72 -8.38
N VAL A 126 7.35 3.00 -7.47
CA VAL A 126 6.09 3.71 -7.72
C VAL A 126 6.10 5.00 -6.92
N ARG A 127 5.48 6.06 -7.43
CA ARG A 127 5.29 7.33 -6.74
C ARG A 127 3.84 7.77 -6.83
N LEU A 128 3.22 8.03 -5.69
CA LEU A 128 1.93 8.72 -5.63
C LEU A 128 2.16 10.22 -5.76
N VAL A 129 1.55 10.83 -6.76
CA VAL A 129 1.70 12.27 -7.04
C VAL A 129 0.60 13.01 -6.28
N MET A 130 1.00 13.84 -5.33
CA MET A 130 0.09 14.61 -4.49
C MET A 130 -0.46 15.83 -5.22
N ALA A 131 -1.69 16.22 -4.88
CA ALA A 131 -2.20 17.54 -5.23
C ALA A 131 -1.52 18.65 -4.39
N ASP A 132 -1.64 19.91 -4.83
CA ASP A 132 -1.15 21.06 -4.06
C ASP A 132 -1.82 21.19 -2.68
N ASP A 133 -3.11 20.82 -2.61
CA ASP A 133 -3.85 20.61 -1.37
C ASP A 133 -3.74 19.13 -1.02
N ALA A 134 -2.97 18.82 0.01
CA ALA A 134 -2.65 17.45 0.38
C ALA A 134 -3.83 16.67 0.99
N GLY A 135 -4.86 17.38 1.46
CA GLY A 135 -6.03 16.80 2.12
C GLY A 135 -6.29 17.38 3.52
N GLU A 136 -7.12 16.69 4.28
CA GLU A 136 -7.54 17.15 5.61
C GLU A 136 -7.76 15.99 6.59
N ILE A 137 -7.68 16.31 7.87
CA ILE A 137 -8.11 15.44 8.97
C ILE A 137 -9.33 16.04 9.66
N VAL A 138 -10.35 15.22 9.89
CA VAL A 138 -11.57 15.58 10.62
C VAL A 138 -11.54 14.91 11.98
N LEU A 139 -11.44 15.70 13.03
CA LEU A 139 -11.49 15.29 14.42
C LEU A 139 -12.80 15.74 15.07
N SER A 140 -13.08 15.26 16.27
CA SER A 140 -14.22 15.75 17.07
C SER A 140 -14.13 17.25 17.40
N THR A 141 -12.93 17.82 17.36
CA THR A 141 -12.64 19.24 17.66
C THR A 141 -12.69 20.14 16.43
N GLY A 142 -12.73 19.60 15.22
CA GLY A 142 -12.80 20.37 13.97
C GLY A 142 -12.13 19.68 12.79
N THR A 143 -12.09 20.40 11.67
CA THR A 143 -11.43 20.00 10.44
C THR A 143 -10.14 20.80 10.27
N PHE A 144 -9.05 20.12 9.98
CA PHE A 144 -7.70 20.70 9.87
C PHE A 144 -7.03 20.26 8.57
N PRO A 145 -6.41 21.19 7.83
CA PRO A 145 -5.68 20.83 6.63
C PRO A 145 -4.41 20.05 6.97
N LEU A 146 -4.10 19.06 6.14
CA LEU A 146 -2.82 18.36 6.17
C LEU A 146 -1.78 19.14 5.38
N THR A 147 -0.61 19.34 5.97
CA THR A 147 0.51 20.00 5.30
C THR A 147 1.63 19.01 5.05
N VAL A 148 2.06 18.92 3.79
CA VAL A 148 3.18 18.06 3.41
C VAL A 148 4.49 18.84 3.58
N PRO A 149 5.50 18.32 4.28
CA PRO A 149 6.82 18.95 4.33
C PRO A 149 7.40 19.14 2.92
N SER A 150 8.21 20.19 2.74
CA SER A 150 8.75 20.60 1.44
C SER A 150 9.59 19.54 0.71
N ASP A 151 10.18 18.63 1.44
CA ASP A 151 10.92 17.46 0.92
C ASP A 151 10.01 16.37 0.32
N SER A 152 8.75 16.34 0.72
CA SER A 152 7.75 15.39 0.21
C SER A 152 6.84 15.99 -0.89
N GLN A 153 7.01 17.24 -1.28
CA GLN A 153 6.19 17.93 -2.31
C GLN A 153 6.30 17.30 -3.70
N THR A 154 7.31 16.49 -3.96
CA THR A 154 7.48 15.78 -5.23
C THR A 154 6.65 14.50 -5.32
N GLY A 155 5.81 14.22 -4.32
CA GLY A 155 5.03 13.00 -4.20
C GLY A 155 5.67 11.93 -3.31
N LEU A 156 4.90 10.87 -3.05
CA LEU A 156 5.25 9.82 -2.10
C LEU A 156 5.88 8.65 -2.86
N LYS A 157 7.19 8.52 -2.76
CA LYS A 157 7.96 7.53 -3.51
C LYS A 157 8.19 6.26 -2.69
N LEU A 158 7.76 5.12 -3.23
CA LEU A 158 8.00 3.78 -2.70
C LEU A 158 9.10 3.11 -3.51
N ASN A 159 10.26 2.89 -2.89
CA ASN A 159 11.40 2.23 -3.51
C ASN A 159 11.35 0.72 -3.19
N ARG A 160 10.45 0.01 -3.85
CA ARG A 160 10.35 -1.44 -3.82
C ARG A 160 10.31 -1.95 -5.26
N GLU A 161 11.10 -2.96 -5.53
CA GLU A 161 11.17 -3.61 -6.84
C GLU A 161 10.14 -4.73 -6.91
N PHE A 162 9.45 -4.83 -8.06
CA PHE A 162 8.53 -5.93 -8.38
C PHE A 162 8.56 -6.22 -9.88
N GLU A 163 7.96 -7.33 -10.28
CA GLU A 163 7.97 -7.82 -11.65
C GLU A 163 6.60 -7.67 -12.30
N VAL A 164 6.54 -7.07 -13.49
CA VAL A 164 5.36 -7.08 -14.35
C VAL A 164 5.53 -8.16 -15.41
N PRO A 165 4.71 -9.22 -15.41
CA PRO A 165 4.85 -10.30 -16.36
C PRO A 165 4.45 -9.87 -17.78
N VAL A 166 5.13 -10.43 -18.80
CA VAL A 166 4.77 -10.21 -20.21
C VAL A 166 3.36 -10.75 -20.45
N ASP A 167 2.51 -9.94 -21.08
CA ASP A 167 1.10 -10.24 -21.36
C ASP A 167 0.28 -10.64 -20.10
N GLY A 168 0.84 -10.38 -18.90
CA GLY A 168 0.21 -10.65 -17.62
C GLY A 168 -0.15 -9.36 -16.87
N GLU A 169 -0.51 -9.51 -15.60
CA GLU A 169 -0.87 -8.41 -14.72
C GLU A 169 -0.13 -8.52 -13.39
N ALA A 170 0.44 -7.40 -12.94
CA ALA A 170 0.91 -7.23 -11.58
C ALA A 170 -0.10 -6.38 -10.80
N GLN A 171 -0.37 -6.77 -9.56
CA GLN A 171 -1.20 -6.00 -8.64
C GLN A 171 -0.36 -5.65 -7.43
N VAL A 172 -0.32 -4.36 -7.08
CA VAL A 172 0.39 -3.89 -5.90
C VAL A 172 -0.55 -3.08 -5.02
N PHE A 173 -0.42 -3.29 -3.72
CA PHE A 173 -1.17 -2.58 -2.71
C PHE A 173 -0.22 -1.68 -1.93
N ILE A 174 -0.62 -0.42 -1.77
CA ILE A 174 0.10 0.55 -0.96
C ILE A 174 -0.65 0.69 0.35
N ASP A 175 -0.08 0.12 1.40
CA ASP A 175 -0.55 0.28 2.76
C ASP A 175 -0.06 1.63 3.30
N PHE A 176 -1.02 2.50 3.58
CA PHE A 176 -0.78 3.85 4.07
C PHE A 176 -1.01 3.85 5.59
N ASP A 177 0.04 3.70 6.36
CA ASP A 177 -0.07 3.71 7.82
C ASP A 177 -0.39 5.13 8.32
N VAL A 178 -1.68 5.46 8.44
CA VAL A 178 -2.14 6.79 8.87
C VAL A 178 -1.64 7.13 10.26
N ARG A 179 -1.58 6.16 11.17
CA ARG A 179 -1.11 6.38 12.54
C ARG A 179 0.34 6.90 12.57
N LYS A 180 1.21 6.33 11.75
CA LYS A 180 2.60 6.78 11.61
C LYS A 180 2.74 8.00 10.70
N SER A 181 1.72 8.31 9.91
CA SER A 181 1.80 9.33 8.86
C SER A 181 1.31 10.71 9.28
N ILE A 182 0.41 10.80 10.26
CA ILE A 182 -0.14 12.06 10.74
C ILE A 182 0.64 12.51 11.99
N VAL A 183 1.16 13.72 11.96
CA VAL A 183 1.90 14.32 13.07
C VAL A 183 1.25 15.63 13.47
N GLU A 184 0.81 15.74 14.72
CA GLU A 184 0.36 16.99 15.29
C GLU A 184 1.57 17.92 15.53
N VAL A 185 1.44 19.18 15.16
CA VAL A 185 2.45 20.18 15.44
C VAL A 185 2.17 20.79 16.81
N HIS A 186 2.91 20.36 17.81
CA HIS A 186 2.77 20.88 19.17
C HIS A 186 2.94 22.39 19.22
N ASP A 187 2.25 23.04 20.18
CA ASP A 187 2.27 24.48 20.39
C ASP A 187 1.71 25.36 19.25
N SER A 188 1.09 24.76 18.22
CA SER A 188 0.40 25.55 17.20
C SER A 188 -1.01 25.92 17.65
N VAL A 189 -1.41 27.17 17.39
CA VAL A 189 -2.75 27.68 17.68
C VAL A 189 -3.29 28.41 16.46
N PRO A 190 -4.28 27.87 15.74
CA PRO A 190 -4.98 26.59 15.98
C PRO A 190 -4.08 25.38 15.78
N PRO A 191 -4.50 24.17 16.23
CA PRO A 191 -3.79 22.94 15.95
C PRO A 191 -3.51 22.77 14.46
N SER A 192 -2.36 22.24 14.11
CA SER A 192 -1.97 21.97 12.73
C SER A 192 -1.37 20.57 12.61
N TYR A 193 -1.58 19.94 11.47
CA TYR A 193 -1.20 18.56 11.22
C TYR A 193 -0.31 18.47 9.99
N LYS A 194 0.72 17.64 10.09
CA LYS A 194 1.62 17.34 8.97
C LYS A 194 1.40 15.91 8.50
N LEU A 195 1.40 15.76 7.22
CA LEU A 195 1.44 14.46 6.57
C LEU A 195 2.90 14.10 6.28
N LYS A 196 3.46 13.17 7.07
CA LYS A 196 4.78 12.56 6.88
C LYS A 196 4.57 11.08 6.55
N PRO A 197 4.27 10.72 5.30
CA PRO A 197 3.75 9.41 4.99
C PRO A 197 4.71 8.28 5.32
N THR A 198 4.19 7.28 6.03
CA THR A 198 4.80 5.97 6.19
C THR A 198 4.01 5.01 5.33
N LEU A 199 4.66 4.48 4.30
CA LEU A 199 4.03 3.66 3.26
C LEU A 199 4.75 2.33 3.13
N ARG A 200 3.98 1.29 2.95
CA ARG A 200 4.47 -0.03 2.60
C ARG A 200 3.80 -0.49 1.31
N MET A 201 4.53 -1.14 0.43
CA MET A 201 3.98 -1.73 -0.79
C MET A 201 4.05 -3.25 -0.67
N VAL A 202 2.95 -3.93 -0.95
CA VAL A 202 2.84 -5.39 -0.89
C VAL A 202 2.23 -5.91 -2.19
N GLU A 203 2.66 -7.10 -2.61
CA GLU A 203 2.16 -7.82 -3.78
C GLU A 203 1.36 -9.03 -3.33
N ASP A 204 2.02 -9.94 -2.61
CA ASP A 204 1.40 -11.10 -1.99
C ASP A 204 1.12 -10.78 -0.53
N PHE A 205 -0.09 -11.00 -0.06
CA PHE A 205 -0.47 -10.71 1.31
C PHE A 205 -1.58 -11.64 1.81
N GLY A 206 -1.61 -11.77 3.11
CA GLY A 206 -2.70 -12.36 3.84
C GLY A 206 -3.16 -11.42 4.95
N ALA A 207 -3.94 -11.95 5.86
CA ALA A 207 -4.48 -11.19 6.98
C ALA A 207 -4.40 -11.98 8.28
N ILE A 208 -4.46 -11.26 9.40
CA ILE A 208 -4.69 -11.81 10.74
C ILE A 208 -6.00 -11.22 11.25
N ALA A 209 -6.92 -12.09 11.67
CA ALA A 209 -8.19 -11.67 12.24
C ALA A 209 -8.53 -12.48 13.47
N GLY A 210 -9.39 -11.97 14.32
CA GLY A 210 -9.81 -12.70 15.51
C GLY A 210 -10.82 -11.97 16.36
N GLU A 211 -11.15 -12.61 17.47
CA GLU A 211 -12.04 -12.05 18.49
C GLU A 211 -11.23 -11.60 19.71
N VAL A 212 -11.69 -10.57 20.39
CA VAL A 212 -11.08 -10.06 21.62
C VAL A 212 -12.02 -10.28 22.79
N ASP A 213 -11.55 -10.89 23.89
CA ASP A 213 -12.36 -11.13 25.09
C ASP A 213 -12.89 -9.80 25.64
N ALA A 214 -14.19 -9.76 25.91
CA ALA A 214 -14.86 -8.59 26.46
C ALA A 214 -14.23 -8.11 27.78
N ASN A 215 -13.57 -8.97 28.53
CA ASN A 215 -12.86 -8.57 29.75
C ASN A 215 -11.63 -7.69 29.48
N LEU A 216 -10.98 -7.84 28.32
CA LEU A 216 -9.90 -6.97 27.91
C LEU A 216 -10.41 -5.57 27.51
N MET A 217 -11.64 -5.49 27.05
CA MET A 217 -12.30 -4.25 26.65
C MET A 217 -13.04 -3.56 27.80
N ALA A 218 -13.27 -4.20 28.95
CA ALA A 218 -14.07 -3.68 30.06
C ALA A 218 -13.23 -3.40 31.31
N PRO A 219 -13.65 -2.43 32.16
CA PRO A 219 -14.56 -1.30 31.94
C PRO A 219 -13.82 0.00 31.59
N MET A 220 -12.51 -0.04 31.45
CA MET A 220 -11.62 1.12 31.35
C MET A 220 -11.04 1.32 29.94
N CYS A 221 -11.22 0.35 29.05
CA CYS A 221 -10.74 0.43 27.70
C CYS A 221 -11.67 1.27 26.83
N LEU A 222 -11.28 2.50 26.53
CA LEU A 222 -12.04 3.41 25.67
C LEU A 222 -11.90 3.08 24.19
N GLY A 223 -10.87 2.29 23.84
CA GLY A 223 -10.60 1.74 22.51
C GLY A 223 -9.49 0.71 22.60
N GLY A 224 -9.65 -0.42 21.94
CA GLY A 224 -8.65 -1.45 21.80
C GLY A 224 -7.97 -1.38 20.44
N SER A 225 -6.68 -1.67 20.40
CA SER A 225 -5.93 -1.85 19.16
C SER A 225 -5.18 -3.17 19.18
N ILE A 226 -4.96 -3.72 18.00
CA ILE A 226 -4.06 -4.86 17.78
C ILE A 226 -2.84 -4.35 17.05
N TYR A 227 -1.68 -4.70 17.55
CA TYR A 227 -0.38 -4.44 16.96
C TYR A 227 0.22 -5.74 16.46
N VAL A 228 0.75 -5.73 15.26
CA VAL A 228 1.34 -6.88 14.59
C VAL A 228 2.83 -6.62 14.40
N PHE A 229 3.66 -7.46 15.00
CA PHE A 229 5.12 -7.35 14.96
C PHE A 229 5.72 -8.47 14.13
N SER A 230 6.71 -8.18 13.31
CA SER A 230 7.39 -9.20 12.51
C SER A 230 8.17 -10.17 13.39
N GLY A 231 8.01 -11.47 13.12
CA GLY A 231 8.74 -12.56 13.74
C GLY A 231 8.06 -13.17 14.97
N VAL A 232 8.58 -14.32 15.38
CA VAL A 232 8.12 -15.09 16.54
C VAL A 232 8.71 -14.52 17.82
N GLY A 233 7.86 -14.20 18.80
CA GLY A 233 8.29 -13.73 20.12
C GLY A 233 8.94 -12.34 20.08
N ALA A 234 8.52 -11.50 19.17
CA ALA A 234 8.88 -10.09 19.19
C ALA A 234 8.41 -9.44 20.50
N THR A 235 9.19 -8.54 21.04
CA THR A 235 8.78 -7.74 22.20
C THR A 235 7.88 -6.61 21.66
N PRO A 236 6.63 -6.51 22.13
CA PRO A 236 5.77 -5.43 21.70
C PRO A 236 6.30 -4.08 22.17
N ASP A 237 6.14 -3.09 21.33
CA ASP A 237 6.55 -1.72 21.51
C ASP A 237 5.46 -0.76 21.01
N ASP A 238 5.49 0.49 21.43
CA ASP A 238 4.58 1.52 20.92
C ASP A 238 4.99 1.99 19.51
N ILE A 239 4.26 2.93 18.97
CA ILE A 239 4.55 3.50 17.66
C ILE A 239 5.31 4.80 17.86
N ASP A 240 6.63 4.75 17.81
CA ASP A 240 7.51 5.91 18.01
C ASP A 240 8.47 6.18 16.85
N ARG A 241 8.37 5.37 15.77
CA ARG A 241 9.23 5.41 14.57
C ARG A 241 10.64 4.90 14.78
N ASP A 242 10.82 4.08 15.77
CA ASP A 242 12.08 3.39 15.98
C ASP A 242 12.06 1.93 15.45
N GLN A 243 13.02 1.10 15.89
CA GLN A 243 13.17 -0.26 15.36
C GLN A 243 12.19 -1.27 15.96
N GLY A 244 11.45 -0.91 17.00
CA GLY A 244 10.48 -1.74 17.71
C GLY A 244 9.06 -1.69 17.14
N ASP A 245 8.79 -0.72 16.29
CA ASP A 245 7.48 -0.43 15.74
C ASP A 245 6.75 -1.66 15.16
N PRO A 246 5.43 -1.78 15.38
CA PRO A 246 4.64 -2.78 14.70
C PRO A 246 4.67 -2.59 13.18
N VAL A 247 4.64 -3.66 12.42
CA VAL A 247 4.56 -3.61 10.94
C VAL A 247 3.16 -3.27 10.46
N SER A 248 2.14 -3.48 11.29
CA SER A 248 0.76 -3.09 11.05
C SER A 248 0.02 -2.93 12.37
N SER A 249 -1.02 -2.12 12.37
CA SER A 249 -1.93 -1.98 13.51
C SER A 249 -3.37 -1.87 13.04
N THR A 250 -4.32 -2.30 13.85
CA THR A 250 -5.76 -2.19 13.54
C THR A 250 -6.57 -1.96 14.81
N LEU A 251 -7.79 -1.48 14.63
CA LEU A 251 -8.70 -1.24 15.76
C LEU A 251 -9.47 -2.51 16.12
N VAL A 252 -9.76 -2.65 17.40
CA VAL A 252 -10.77 -3.58 17.88
C VAL A 252 -12.13 -2.91 17.79
N ILE A 253 -13.03 -3.50 17.02
CA ILE A 253 -14.38 -2.97 16.77
C ILE A 253 -15.45 -3.81 17.48
N ALA A 254 -16.54 -3.15 17.85
CA ALA A 254 -17.72 -3.87 18.35
C ALA A 254 -18.32 -4.69 17.19
N ASP A 255 -18.51 -5.97 17.43
CA ASP A 255 -19.05 -6.90 16.44
C ASP A 255 -20.14 -7.78 17.06
N ALA A 256 -21.38 -7.53 16.68
CA ALA A 256 -22.52 -8.32 17.17
C ALA A 256 -22.53 -9.77 16.64
N GLY A 257 -21.73 -10.09 15.62
CA GLY A 257 -21.55 -11.43 15.09
C GLY A 257 -20.49 -12.25 15.85
N SER A 258 -19.61 -11.57 16.56
CA SER A 258 -18.57 -12.20 17.39
C SER A 258 -19.13 -12.81 18.65
N SER A 259 -18.54 -13.92 19.13
CA SER A 259 -18.93 -14.58 20.37
C SER A 259 -18.56 -13.76 21.61
N THR A 260 -17.58 -12.89 21.50
CA THR A 260 -17.07 -12.01 22.57
C THR A 260 -17.65 -10.59 22.48
N GLY A 261 -18.30 -10.24 21.37
CA GLY A 261 -18.83 -8.91 21.06
C GLY A 261 -17.81 -7.96 20.46
N PHE A 262 -16.56 -8.41 20.24
CA PHE A 262 -15.46 -7.63 19.67
C PHE A 262 -14.65 -8.46 18.70
N SER A 263 -14.24 -7.83 17.59
CA SER A 263 -13.38 -8.45 16.59
C SER A 263 -12.34 -7.46 16.06
N TYR A 264 -11.38 -7.96 15.33
CA TYR A 264 -10.39 -7.17 14.62
C TYR A 264 -9.98 -7.85 13.32
N HIS A 265 -9.41 -7.08 12.40
CA HIS A 265 -8.88 -7.57 11.14
C HIS A 265 -7.67 -6.71 10.73
N ALA A 266 -6.50 -7.33 10.61
CA ALA A 266 -5.25 -6.72 10.13
C ALA A 266 -4.91 -7.30 8.77
N ASP A 267 -4.99 -6.46 7.75
CA ASP A 267 -4.82 -6.83 6.35
C ASP A 267 -3.43 -6.48 5.81
N PHE A 268 -3.19 -6.86 4.57
CA PHE A 268 -2.00 -6.51 3.79
C PHE A 268 -0.68 -6.91 4.46
N LEU A 269 -0.69 -8.04 5.15
CA LEU A 269 0.51 -8.60 5.78
C LEU A 269 1.23 -9.51 4.79
N GLU A 270 2.52 -9.29 4.60
CA GLU A 270 3.35 -10.20 3.79
C GLU A 270 3.37 -11.61 4.40
N PRO A 271 3.52 -12.67 3.60
CA PRO A 271 3.69 -14.01 4.13
C PRO A 271 4.87 -14.09 5.11
N GLY A 272 4.63 -14.64 6.29
CA GLY A 272 5.64 -14.72 7.35
C GLY A 272 5.06 -15.00 8.73
N ASP A 273 5.94 -15.06 9.73
CA ASP A 273 5.55 -15.27 11.12
C ASP A 273 5.46 -13.95 11.86
N TYR A 274 4.46 -13.82 12.73
CA TYR A 274 4.15 -12.59 13.44
C TYR A 274 3.84 -12.84 14.91
N THR A 275 4.21 -11.87 15.73
CA THR A 275 3.72 -11.72 17.11
C THR A 275 2.58 -10.72 17.10
N VAL A 276 1.46 -11.08 17.71
CA VAL A 276 0.26 -10.22 17.78
C VAL A 276 0.02 -9.81 19.23
N ALA A 277 -0.23 -8.53 19.42
CA ALA A 277 -0.45 -7.97 20.75
C ALA A 277 -1.66 -7.04 20.79
N PHE A 278 -2.48 -7.21 21.82
CA PHE A 278 -3.57 -6.30 22.14
C PHE A 278 -3.08 -5.20 23.06
N VAL A 279 -3.51 -3.98 22.83
CA VAL A 279 -3.31 -2.83 23.70
C VAL A 279 -4.63 -2.09 23.91
N CYS A 280 -4.83 -1.60 25.12
CA CYS A 280 -5.98 -0.79 25.47
C CYS A 280 -5.56 0.68 25.62
N ALA A 281 -6.25 1.58 24.95
CA ALA A 281 -6.00 3.03 24.96
C ALA A 281 -6.18 3.72 26.34
N SER A 282 -6.53 2.99 27.40
CA SER A 282 -6.79 3.56 28.73
C SER A 282 -5.58 4.06 29.49
N GLY A 283 -4.38 3.88 28.95
CA GLY A 283 -3.12 4.28 29.58
C GLY A 283 -2.38 5.41 28.85
N VAL A 284 -2.88 5.85 27.72
CA VAL A 284 -2.18 6.84 26.88
C VAL A 284 -2.32 8.23 27.47
N SER A 285 -1.20 8.93 27.55
CA SER A 285 -1.14 10.30 28.08
C SER A 285 -2.06 11.22 27.28
N GLN A 286 -2.98 11.86 27.96
CA GLN A 286 -3.84 12.89 27.37
C GLN A 286 -3.05 14.18 27.17
N VAL A 287 -2.26 14.26 26.11
CA VAL A 287 -1.76 15.55 25.64
C VAL A 287 -2.77 16.06 24.60
N GLY A 288 -3.45 17.13 24.93
CA GLY A 288 -4.43 17.73 24.02
C GLY A 288 -5.83 17.07 23.99
N GLY A 289 -6.09 16.00 24.77
CA GLY A 289 -7.41 15.33 24.83
C GLY A 289 -7.63 14.25 23.79
N THR A 290 -6.59 13.87 23.07
CA THR A 290 -6.58 12.74 22.16
C THR A 290 -5.98 11.53 22.88
N THR A 291 -6.64 10.36 22.71
CA THR A 291 -6.19 9.08 23.28
C THR A 291 -5.40 8.30 22.24
N PHE A 292 -4.42 8.95 21.61
CA PHE A 292 -3.54 8.30 20.66
C PHE A 292 -2.28 7.79 21.35
N ASP A 293 -1.84 6.63 20.92
CA ASP A 293 -0.45 6.31 20.78
C ASP A 293 0.05 7.21 19.65
N GLU A 294 0.56 8.37 19.99
CA GLU A 294 1.04 9.34 19.03
C GLU A 294 2.41 8.88 18.55
N PRO A 295 2.68 8.90 17.23
CA PRO A 295 4.04 8.75 16.76
C PRO A 295 4.83 9.90 17.38
N ALA A 296 5.65 9.60 18.38
CA ALA A 296 6.34 10.59 19.15
C ALA A 296 7.11 11.52 18.22
N ASP A 297 6.95 12.83 18.40
CA ASP A 297 7.90 13.80 17.87
C ASP A 297 9.30 13.60 18.47
N GLU A 298 9.39 12.83 19.53
CA GLU A 298 10.59 12.52 20.31
C GLU A 298 10.83 11.01 20.27
N PRO A 299 11.80 10.51 19.50
CA PRO A 299 12.09 9.07 19.37
C PRO A 299 12.59 8.40 20.67
N ASP A 300 12.54 9.07 21.79
CA ASP A 300 13.04 8.60 23.08
C ASP A 300 11.95 8.54 24.17
N GLN A 301 10.68 8.68 23.83
CA GLN A 301 9.59 8.57 24.80
C GLN A 301 8.80 7.29 24.55
N ASP A 302 9.25 6.19 25.16
CA ASP A 302 8.44 4.98 25.26
C ASP A 302 7.15 5.30 26.02
N ASP A 303 6.03 5.24 25.33
CA ASP A 303 4.74 5.24 25.98
C ASP A 303 4.63 3.98 26.82
N GLN A 304 4.24 4.12 28.08
CA GLN A 304 4.09 2.99 28.98
C GLN A 304 2.82 2.19 28.67
N LEU A 305 2.76 1.63 27.45
CA LEU A 305 1.67 0.78 27.04
C LEU A 305 1.74 -0.59 27.71
N SER A 306 0.58 -1.14 28.03
CA SER A 306 0.50 -2.50 28.56
C SER A 306 -0.06 -3.42 27.50
N PHE A 307 0.80 -4.24 26.92
CA PHE A 307 0.45 -5.22 25.90
C PHE A 307 -0.01 -6.56 26.51
N THR A 308 -1.06 -7.11 25.93
CA THR A 308 -1.40 -8.52 26.07
C THR A 308 -0.99 -9.25 24.82
N VAL A 309 0.06 -10.05 24.88
CA VAL A 309 0.54 -10.82 23.73
C VAL A 309 -0.32 -12.05 23.53
N ALA A 310 -0.71 -12.36 22.30
CA ALA A 310 -1.42 -13.59 21.97
C ALA A 310 -0.60 -14.82 22.36
N ALA A 311 -1.28 -15.88 22.76
CA ALA A 311 -0.62 -17.14 23.18
C ALA A 311 0.01 -17.86 21.98
N ASP A 312 -0.59 -17.70 20.79
CA ASP A 312 -0.17 -18.35 19.57
C ASP A 312 0.57 -17.36 18.65
N THR A 313 1.54 -17.87 17.91
CA THR A 313 2.20 -17.12 16.84
C THR A 313 1.34 -17.17 15.59
N ALA A 314 1.14 -16.05 14.94
CA ALA A 314 0.45 -16.00 13.66
C ALA A 314 1.41 -16.33 12.52
N THR A 315 1.01 -17.23 11.62
CA THR A 315 1.74 -17.51 10.37
C THR A 315 0.87 -17.10 9.20
N VAL A 316 1.18 -15.96 8.61
CA VAL A 316 0.47 -15.42 7.45
C VAL A 316 0.90 -16.14 6.18
N VAL A 317 -0.06 -16.56 5.40
CA VAL A 317 0.11 -17.14 4.07
C VAL A 317 -0.69 -16.30 3.08
N ASP A 318 -0.19 -16.21 1.87
CA ASP A 318 -0.82 -15.47 0.79
C ASP A 318 -2.29 -15.89 0.58
N ASP A 319 -3.15 -14.90 0.34
CA ASP A 319 -4.61 -15.06 0.17
C ASP A 319 -5.34 -15.77 1.33
N GLN A 320 -4.76 -15.82 2.53
CA GLN A 320 -5.37 -16.47 3.68
C GLN A 320 -5.54 -15.53 4.87
N VAL A 321 -6.53 -15.82 5.68
CA VAL A 321 -6.75 -15.16 6.97
C VAL A 321 -6.36 -16.11 8.09
N GLU A 322 -5.32 -15.78 8.82
CA GLU A 322 -4.90 -16.48 10.03
C GLU A 322 -5.76 -16.02 11.21
N LYS A 323 -6.24 -16.97 12.01
CA LYS A 323 -7.11 -16.65 13.14
C LYS A 323 -6.33 -16.64 14.46
N ILE A 324 -6.30 -15.48 15.13
CA ILE A 324 -5.69 -15.29 16.46
C ILE A 324 -6.69 -14.60 17.37
N ASP A 325 -7.07 -15.25 18.46
CA ASP A 325 -8.03 -14.72 19.44
C ASP A 325 -7.31 -14.28 20.74
N PHE A 326 -7.89 -13.29 21.42
CA PHE A 326 -7.43 -12.77 22.72
C PHE A 326 -8.44 -13.01 23.83
#